data_4d31ad778a41e150e82836dcfcae214b
#
_entry.id   4d31ad778a41e150e82836dcfcae214b
#
_cell.length_a   1.000
_cell.length_b   1.000
_cell.length_c   1.000
_cell.angle_alpha   90.00
_cell.angle_beta   90.00
_cell.angle_gamma   90.00
#
_symmetry.space_group_name_H-M   'P 1'
#
loop_
_entity.id
_entity.type
_entity.pdbx_description
1 polymer ?
#
loop_
_entity_poly.entity_id
_entity_poly.type
_entity_poly.pdbx_seq_one_letter_code
_entity_poly.pdbx_strand_id
1 'polypeptide(L)'
;MLDAAYFVTGQDLTPSKYVALLGWGTLVVTYLGLAHLSRGRVGRRWRAVRDDEVAAEVAGISLGRARVSAFVVSAAAAGAAGFVMALSVRLAAPSGYSLTLSLTLLTAVVLGGLGSLTGALLGAALLTFLPQVVTDAGVSAGLDDIRAAELAPLIYGLVLVAVILLAPAGLVGSLRLAWHRPRRTTTSKGEPR
;
A
#
# COMPACT_ATOMS: atom_id res chain seq x y z
N MET A 1 22.24 -0.84 -22.10
CA MET A 1 21.67 -0.54 -20.77
C MET A 1 22.38 -1.27 -19.62
N LEU A 2 22.73 -2.55 -19.76
CA LEU A 2 23.50 -3.29 -18.75
C LEU A 2 24.92 -2.72 -18.56
N ASP A 3 25.57 -2.26 -19.65
CA ASP A 3 26.88 -1.64 -19.58
C ASP A 3 26.92 -0.33 -18.80
N ALA A 4 25.83 0.46 -18.86
CA ALA A 4 25.71 1.69 -18.08
C ALA A 4 25.56 1.40 -16.57
N ALA A 5 24.89 0.31 -16.21
CA ALA A 5 24.74 -0.13 -14.82
C ALA A 5 26.07 -0.66 -14.25
N TYR A 6 26.87 -1.36 -15.05
CA TYR A 6 28.24 -1.78 -14.71
C TYR A 6 29.13 -0.58 -14.41
N PHE A 7 29.07 0.45 -15.25
CA PHE A 7 29.89 1.67 -15.09
C PHE A 7 29.58 2.42 -13.80
N VAL A 8 28.30 2.40 -13.34
CA VAL A 8 27.87 3.09 -12.11
C VAL A 8 28.10 2.25 -10.86
N THR A 9 27.97 0.93 -10.92
CA THR A 9 27.95 0.07 -9.73
C THR A 9 29.20 -0.80 -9.59
N GLY A 10 30.02 -0.95 -10.65
CA GLY A 10 31.25 -1.76 -10.63
C GLY A 10 31.00 -3.26 -10.41
N GLN A 11 29.79 -3.75 -10.56
CA GLN A 11 29.43 -5.14 -10.36
C GLN A 11 28.62 -5.69 -11.55
N ASP A 12 28.84 -6.95 -11.91
CA ASP A 12 28.05 -7.67 -12.90
C ASP A 12 26.63 -7.91 -12.36
N LEU A 13 25.71 -7.01 -12.73
CA LEU A 13 24.29 -7.14 -12.37
C LEU A 13 23.61 -8.14 -13.31
N THR A 14 23.15 -9.26 -12.75
CA THR A 14 22.24 -10.12 -13.49
C THR A 14 20.96 -9.36 -13.85
N PRO A 15 20.29 -9.65 -14.98
CA PRO A 15 19.07 -8.94 -15.41
C PRO A 15 18.01 -8.81 -14.31
N SER A 16 17.88 -9.83 -13.45
CA SER A 16 16.94 -9.82 -12.32
C SER A 16 17.30 -8.79 -11.26
N LYS A 17 18.60 -8.63 -10.93
CA LYS A 17 19.05 -7.62 -9.95
C LYS A 17 18.82 -6.20 -10.46
N TYR A 18 19.04 -5.97 -11.77
CA TYR A 18 18.78 -4.67 -12.39
C TYR A 18 17.30 -4.29 -12.31
N VAL A 19 16.38 -5.21 -12.64
CA VAL A 19 14.93 -4.97 -12.52
C VAL A 19 14.52 -4.73 -11.07
N ALA A 20 15.10 -5.45 -10.11
CA ALA A 20 14.84 -5.25 -8.69
C ALA A 20 15.28 -3.84 -8.23
N LEU A 21 16.48 -3.38 -8.64
CA LEU A 21 16.95 -2.03 -8.32
C LEU A 21 16.06 -0.94 -8.93
N LEU A 22 15.63 -1.12 -10.19
CA LEU A 22 14.65 -0.22 -10.82
C LEU A 22 13.33 -0.21 -10.07
N GLY A 23 12.83 -1.37 -9.64
CA GLY A 23 11.61 -1.50 -8.83
C GLY A 23 11.72 -0.73 -7.52
N TRP A 24 12.80 -0.93 -6.78
CA TRP A 24 13.06 -0.20 -5.54
C TRP A 24 13.21 1.30 -5.76
N GLY A 25 13.96 1.71 -6.79
CA GLY A 25 14.12 3.11 -7.17
C GLY A 25 12.78 3.76 -7.49
N THR A 26 11.96 3.13 -8.33
CA THR A 26 10.62 3.60 -8.69
C THR A 26 9.70 3.70 -7.46
N LEU A 27 9.73 2.70 -6.57
CA LEU A 27 8.96 2.70 -5.33
C LEU A 27 9.36 3.89 -4.44
N VAL A 28 10.64 4.11 -4.21
CA VAL A 28 11.14 5.21 -3.37
C VAL A 28 10.77 6.56 -3.97
N VAL A 29 11.01 6.76 -5.26
CA VAL A 29 10.68 8.02 -5.96
C VAL A 29 9.19 8.30 -5.91
N THR A 30 8.35 7.30 -6.23
CA THR A 30 6.89 7.43 -6.20
C THR A 30 6.39 7.69 -4.77
N TYR A 31 6.92 6.96 -3.78
CA TYR A 31 6.55 7.14 -2.38
C TYR A 31 6.90 8.54 -1.87
N LEU A 32 8.13 9.00 -2.10
CA LEU A 32 8.57 10.34 -1.69
C LEU A 32 7.80 11.44 -2.41
N GLY A 33 7.55 11.28 -3.71
CA GLY A 33 6.74 12.20 -4.51
C GLY A 33 5.31 12.32 -3.98
N LEU A 34 4.63 11.19 -3.75
CA LEU A 34 3.29 11.16 -3.17
C LEU A 34 3.26 11.68 -1.73
N ALA A 35 4.26 11.35 -0.91
CA ALA A 35 4.36 11.84 0.46
C ALA A 35 4.54 13.37 0.50
N HIS A 36 5.39 13.92 -0.37
CA HIS A 36 5.55 15.37 -0.50
C HIS A 36 4.27 16.05 -0.98
N LEU A 37 3.65 15.50 -2.03
CA LEU A 37 2.42 16.03 -2.60
C LEU A 37 1.25 15.99 -1.62
N SER A 38 1.10 14.89 -0.88
CA SER A 38 0.05 14.72 0.13
C SER A 38 0.18 15.68 1.32
N ARG A 39 1.40 16.08 1.68
CA ARG A 39 1.66 17.08 2.74
C ARG A 39 1.53 18.51 2.23
N GLY A 40 1.62 18.72 0.93
CA GLY A 40 1.55 20.03 0.26
C GLY A 40 0.13 20.62 0.23
N ARG A 41 0.02 21.77 -0.47
CA ARG A 41 -1.25 22.46 -0.69
C ARG A 41 -2.26 21.61 -1.47
N VAL A 42 -1.77 20.80 -2.41
CA VAL A 42 -2.59 19.92 -3.23
C VAL A 42 -3.23 18.80 -2.38
N GLY A 43 -2.44 18.16 -1.55
CA GLY A 43 -2.94 17.09 -0.66
C GLY A 43 -3.93 17.59 0.39
N ARG A 44 -3.82 18.85 0.83
CA ARG A 44 -4.84 19.46 1.70
C ARG A 44 -6.17 19.67 0.99
N ARG A 45 -6.15 20.10 -0.28
CA ARG A 45 -7.37 20.20 -1.10
C ARG A 45 -8.04 18.86 -1.31
N TRP A 46 -7.27 17.80 -1.60
CA TRP A 46 -7.82 16.46 -1.77
C TRP A 46 -8.48 15.94 -0.50
N ARG A 47 -7.87 16.20 0.68
CA ARG A 47 -8.47 15.81 1.97
C ARG A 47 -9.75 16.58 2.26
N ALA A 48 -9.75 17.89 2.04
CA ALA A 48 -10.95 18.70 2.22
C ALA A 48 -12.12 18.19 1.38
N VAL A 49 -11.88 17.90 0.08
CA VAL A 49 -12.91 17.34 -0.82
C VAL A 49 -13.35 15.95 -0.38
N ARG A 50 -12.44 15.12 0.14
CA ARG A 50 -12.78 13.79 0.64
C ARG A 50 -13.64 13.83 1.91
N ASP A 51 -13.33 14.76 2.79
CA ASP A 51 -13.98 14.83 4.12
C ASP A 51 -15.37 15.47 4.02
N ASP A 52 -15.53 16.55 3.24
CA ASP A 52 -16.83 17.17 2.95
C ASP A 52 -16.76 17.96 1.63
N GLU A 53 -17.46 17.50 0.61
CA GLU A 53 -17.49 18.13 -0.72
C GLU A 53 -18.19 19.50 -0.69
N VAL A 54 -19.27 19.61 0.05
CA VAL A 54 -20.07 20.85 0.12
C VAL A 54 -19.29 21.95 0.84
N ALA A 55 -18.68 21.61 1.98
CA ALA A 55 -17.83 22.55 2.71
C ALA A 55 -16.62 23.00 1.91
N ALA A 56 -16.00 22.07 1.15
CA ALA A 56 -14.87 22.39 0.28
C ALA A 56 -15.25 23.35 -0.85
N GLU A 57 -16.43 23.20 -1.45
CA GLU A 57 -16.93 24.06 -2.51
C GLU A 57 -17.23 25.47 -1.98
N VAL A 58 -17.88 25.57 -0.83
CA VAL A 58 -18.13 26.87 -0.15
C VAL A 58 -16.82 27.56 0.23
N ALA A 59 -15.77 26.80 0.57
CA ALA A 59 -14.43 27.33 0.81
C ALA A 59 -13.65 27.70 -0.47
N GLY A 60 -14.30 27.64 -1.66
CA GLY A 60 -13.72 28.03 -2.95
C GLY A 60 -12.80 26.98 -3.59
N ILE A 61 -12.86 25.73 -3.14
CA ILE A 61 -12.11 24.62 -3.75
C ILE A 61 -12.92 24.06 -4.92
N SER A 62 -12.39 24.14 -6.14
CA SER A 62 -13.05 23.54 -7.29
C SER A 62 -12.94 22.02 -7.26
N LEU A 63 -14.06 21.32 -7.05
CA LEU A 63 -14.15 19.86 -6.95
C LEU A 63 -13.59 19.16 -8.19
N GLY A 64 -13.96 19.65 -9.39
CA GLY A 64 -13.50 19.07 -10.66
C GLY A 64 -11.97 19.06 -10.78
N ARG A 65 -11.31 20.20 -10.50
CA ARG A 65 -9.85 20.28 -10.55
C ARG A 65 -9.17 19.41 -9.49
N ALA A 66 -9.75 19.33 -8.30
CA ALA A 66 -9.22 18.48 -7.24
C ALA A 66 -9.29 16.99 -7.63
N ARG A 67 -10.44 16.53 -8.15
CA ARG A 67 -10.63 15.14 -8.60
C ARG A 67 -9.73 14.79 -9.79
N VAL A 68 -9.68 15.65 -10.81
CA VAL A 68 -8.83 15.42 -11.99
C VAL A 68 -7.35 15.36 -11.59
N SER A 69 -6.88 16.29 -10.74
CA SER A 69 -5.48 16.27 -10.30
C SER A 69 -5.13 15.00 -9.50
N ALA A 70 -6.03 14.53 -8.65
CA ALA A 70 -5.83 13.28 -7.91
C ALA A 70 -5.77 12.08 -8.87
N PHE A 71 -6.67 12.02 -9.85
CA PHE A 71 -6.70 10.97 -10.86
C PHE A 71 -5.42 10.94 -11.71
N VAL A 72 -4.95 12.11 -12.19
CA VAL A 72 -3.71 12.20 -12.98
C VAL A 72 -2.50 11.72 -12.20
N VAL A 73 -2.37 12.11 -10.93
CA VAL A 73 -1.27 11.66 -10.08
C VAL A 73 -1.34 10.17 -9.82
N SER A 74 -2.53 9.63 -9.56
CA SER A 74 -2.76 8.19 -9.39
C SER A 74 -2.42 7.41 -10.65
N ALA A 75 -2.85 7.89 -11.83
CA ALA A 75 -2.55 7.27 -13.11
C ALA A 75 -1.05 7.27 -13.42
N ALA A 76 -0.34 8.36 -13.11
CA ALA A 76 1.11 8.44 -13.28
C ALA A 76 1.85 7.42 -12.38
N ALA A 77 1.43 7.29 -11.13
CA ALA A 77 2.00 6.30 -10.21
C ALA A 77 1.71 4.86 -10.67
N ALA A 78 0.49 4.58 -11.12
CA ALA A 78 0.10 3.28 -11.67
C ALA A 78 0.87 2.95 -12.95
N GLY A 79 1.08 3.94 -13.84
CA GLY A 79 1.88 3.77 -15.04
C GLY A 79 3.34 3.42 -14.75
N ALA A 80 3.94 4.08 -13.75
CA ALA A 80 5.30 3.77 -13.30
C ALA A 80 5.41 2.34 -12.73
N ALA A 81 4.43 1.91 -11.94
CA ALA A 81 4.37 0.54 -11.41
C ALA A 81 4.16 -0.49 -12.52
N GLY A 82 3.27 -0.21 -13.47
CA GLY A 82 3.01 -1.05 -14.64
C GLY A 82 4.24 -1.21 -15.54
N PHE A 83 5.03 -0.16 -15.70
CA PHE A 83 6.30 -0.23 -16.44
C PHE A 83 7.30 -1.20 -15.77
N VAL A 84 7.48 -1.11 -14.46
CA VAL A 84 8.35 -2.03 -13.70
C VAL A 84 7.84 -3.47 -13.80
N MET A 85 6.53 -3.67 -13.70
CA MET A 85 5.90 -4.99 -13.85
C MET A 85 6.15 -5.58 -15.24
N ALA A 86 5.98 -4.79 -16.30
CA ALA A 86 6.25 -5.23 -17.67
C ALA A 86 7.72 -5.62 -17.88
N LEU A 87 8.66 -4.90 -17.28
CA LEU A 87 10.10 -5.25 -17.30
C LEU A 87 10.39 -6.56 -16.54
N SER A 88 9.70 -6.78 -15.42
CA SER A 88 9.87 -7.99 -14.60
C SER A 88 9.40 -9.25 -15.32
N VAL A 89 8.22 -9.17 -15.94
CA VAL A 89 7.62 -10.30 -16.70
C VAL A 89 8.23 -10.42 -18.10
N ARG A 90 8.95 -9.41 -18.58
CA ARG A 90 9.46 -9.29 -19.96
C ARG A 90 8.38 -9.38 -21.04
N LEU A 91 7.14 -9.16 -20.66
CA LEU A 91 5.98 -9.21 -21.54
C LEU A 91 4.97 -8.15 -21.10
N ALA A 92 4.59 -7.28 -22.02
CA ALA A 92 3.53 -6.32 -21.82
C ALA A 92 2.23 -6.88 -22.43
N ALA A 93 1.63 -7.89 -21.79
CA ALA A 93 0.37 -8.46 -22.24
C ALA A 93 -0.80 -7.89 -21.43
N PRO A 94 -1.93 -7.52 -22.06
CA PRO A 94 -3.13 -7.06 -21.36
C PRO A 94 -3.67 -8.06 -20.34
N SER A 95 -3.45 -9.36 -20.56
CA SER A 95 -3.84 -10.45 -19.65
C SER A 95 -3.14 -10.40 -18.30
N GLY A 96 -1.97 -9.76 -18.20
CA GLY A 96 -1.25 -9.55 -16.93
C GLY A 96 -1.94 -8.56 -15.99
N TYR A 97 -2.84 -7.72 -16.53
CA TYR A 97 -3.59 -6.70 -15.77
C TYR A 97 -5.04 -7.13 -15.58
N SER A 98 -5.22 -8.27 -14.91
CA SER A 98 -6.54 -8.87 -14.69
C SER A 98 -7.38 -8.11 -13.65
N LEU A 99 -8.69 -8.32 -13.68
CA LEU A 99 -9.60 -7.82 -12.64
C LEU A 99 -9.20 -8.36 -11.26
N THR A 100 -8.74 -9.60 -11.18
CA THR A 100 -8.26 -10.23 -9.96
C THR A 100 -7.09 -9.44 -9.35
N LEU A 101 -6.11 -9.03 -10.17
CA LEU A 101 -5.00 -8.18 -9.71
C LEU A 101 -5.52 -6.86 -9.15
N SER A 102 -6.47 -6.22 -9.81
CA SER A 102 -7.06 -4.96 -9.35
C SER A 102 -7.77 -5.12 -8.00
N LEU A 103 -8.52 -6.20 -7.81
CA LEU A 103 -9.18 -6.50 -6.55
C LEU A 103 -8.18 -6.81 -5.44
N THR A 104 -7.10 -7.53 -5.75
CA THR A 104 -6.02 -7.81 -4.79
C THR A 104 -5.34 -6.51 -4.34
N LEU A 105 -5.02 -5.61 -5.25
CA LEU A 105 -4.44 -4.30 -4.92
C LEU A 105 -5.39 -3.44 -4.09
N LEU A 106 -6.68 -3.43 -4.42
CA LEU A 106 -7.70 -2.73 -3.64
C LEU A 106 -7.73 -3.29 -2.20
N THR A 107 -7.74 -4.61 -2.06
CA THR A 107 -7.70 -5.29 -0.76
C THR A 107 -6.44 -4.93 0.02
N ALA A 108 -5.27 -4.85 -0.63
CA ALA A 108 -4.02 -4.42 -0.01
C ALA A 108 -4.13 -3.03 0.61
N VAL A 109 -4.72 -2.08 -0.12
CA VAL A 109 -4.90 -0.69 0.35
C VAL A 109 -5.90 -0.62 1.50
N VAL A 110 -7.01 -1.35 1.42
CA VAL A 110 -8.01 -1.41 2.50
C VAL A 110 -7.40 -2.00 3.76
N LEU A 111 -6.68 -3.12 3.64
CA LEU A 111 -6.00 -3.80 4.74
C LEU A 111 -4.96 -2.89 5.42
N GLY A 112 -4.16 -2.20 4.62
CA GLY A 112 -3.15 -1.25 5.11
C GLY A 112 -3.73 -0.04 5.81
N GLY A 113 -4.95 0.36 5.43
CA GLY A 113 -5.67 1.52 5.95
C GLY A 113 -5.83 2.63 4.93
N LEU A 114 -7.08 2.93 4.60
CA LEU A 114 -7.46 3.98 3.66
C LEU A 114 -6.95 5.36 4.13
N GLY A 115 -6.25 6.05 3.26
CA GLY A 115 -5.72 7.39 3.52
C GLY A 115 -4.32 7.44 4.15
N SER A 116 -3.64 6.29 4.28
CA SER A 116 -2.26 6.20 4.75
C SER A 116 -1.35 5.59 3.68
N LEU A 117 -0.36 6.37 3.18
CA LEU A 117 0.64 5.88 2.23
C LEU A 117 1.49 4.74 2.82
N THR A 118 1.89 4.88 4.09
CA THR A 118 2.62 3.83 4.80
C THR A 118 1.76 2.59 5.00
N GLY A 119 0.45 2.79 5.25
CA GLY A 119 -0.52 1.70 5.35
C GLY A 119 -0.63 0.92 4.05
N ALA A 120 -0.83 1.59 2.94
CA ALA A 120 -0.91 0.94 1.63
C ALA A 120 0.35 0.13 1.30
N LEU A 121 1.54 0.64 1.65
CA LEU A 121 2.81 -0.06 1.46
C LEU A 121 2.91 -1.32 2.34
N LEU A 122 2.54 -1.22 3.61
CA LEU A 122 2.50 -2.36 4.54
C LEU A 122 1.45 -3.40 4.12
N GLY A 123 0.27 -2.97 3.67
CA GLY A 123 -0.75 -3.85 3.14
C GLY A 123 -0.28 -4.62 1.91
N ALA A 124 0.36 -3.94 0.96
CA ALA A 124 0.94 -4.57 -0.23
C ALA A 124 2.05 -5.58 0.14
N ALA A 125 2.94 -5.21 1.06
CA ALA A 125 3.98 -6.11 1.56
C ALA A 125 3.36 -7.34 2.23
N LEU A 126 2.37 -7.15 3.11
CA LEU A 126 1.70 -8.25 3.78
C LEU A 126 1.06 -9.21 2.78
N LEU A 127 0.33 -8.69 1.78
CA LEU A 127 -0.31 -9.51 0.76
C LEU A 127 0.70 -10.29 -0.11
N THR A 128 1.89 -9.74 -0.30
CA THR A 128 2.94 -10.39 -1.11
C THR A 128 3.67 -11.47 -0.31
N PHE A 129 3.98 -11.20 0.95
CA PHE A 129 4.79 -12.12 1.77
C PHE A 129 3.96 -13.17 2.52
N LEU A 130 2.71 -12.85 2.88
CA LEU A 130 1.86 -13.74 3.68
C LEU A 130 1.66 -15.13 3.04
N PRO A 131 1.34 -15.26 1.73
CA PRO A 131 1.19 -16.57 1.11
C PRO A 131 2.46 -17.41 1.19
N GLN A 132 3.63 -16.82 0.98
CA GLN A 132 4.92 -17.50 1.06
C GLN A 132 5.19 -18.00 2.48
N VAL A 133 5.02 -17.15 3.48
CA VAL A 133 5.22 -17.53 4.90
C VAL A 133 4.27 -18.64 5.31
N VAL A 134 3.02 -18.62 4.85
CA VAL A 134 2.03 -19.67 5.16
C VAL A 134 2.42 -21.00 4.50
N THR A 135 2.85 -20.96 3.25
CA THR A 135 3.30 -22.18 2.54
C THR A 135 4.53 -22.77 3.21
N ASP A 136 5.55 -21.96 3.52
CA ASP A 136 6.78 -22.41 4.18
C ASP A 136 6.49 -22.97 5.59
N ALA A 137 5.58 -22.36 6.33
CA ALA A 137 5.15 -22.86 7.63
C ALA A 137 4.38 -24.19 7.50
N GLY A 138 3.56 -24.36 6.47
CA GLY A 138 2.84 -25.60 6.19
C GLY A 138 3.79 -26.76 5.86
N VAL A 139 4.79 -26.51 5.04
CA VAL A 139 5.83 -27.50 4.69
C VAL A 139 6.66 -27.86 5.91
N SER A 140 7.05 -26.88 6.73
CA SER A 140 7.80 -27.13 7.97
C SER A 140 6.99 -27.92 9.02
N ALA A 141 5.66 -27.86 8.95
CA ALA A 141 4.75 -28.65 9.79
C ALA A 141 4.51 -30.09 9.27
N GLY A 142 5.19 -30.48 8.19
CA GLY A 142 5.11 -31.83 7.63
C GLY A 142 3.99 -32.05 6.60
N LEU A 143 3.42 -30.97 6.08
CA LEU A 143 2.48 -31.02 4.96
C LEU A 143 3.25 -31.15 3.64
N ASP A 144 2.69 -31.92 2.69
CA ASP A 144 3.19 -31.95 1.31
C ASP A 144 3.08 -30.54 0.69
N ASP A 145 4.03 -30.17 -0.17
CA ASP A 145 4.07 -28.87 -0.86
C ASP A 145 2.74 -28.51 -1.53
N ILE A 146 2.05 -29.51 -2.11
CA ILE A 146 0.75 -29.32 -2.78
C ILE A 146 -0.33 -28.95 -1.76
N ARG A 147 -0.41 -29.64 -0.63
CA ARG A 147 -1.40 -29.34 0.42
C ARG A 147 -1.13 -28.02 1.13
N ALA A 148 0.14 -27.72 1.37
CA ALA A 148 0.53 -26.41 1.92
C ALA A 148 0.13 -25.27 0.99
N ALA A 149 0.31 -25.40 -0.32
CA ALA A 149 -0.10 -24.42 -1.32
C ALA A 149 -1.63 -24.27 -1.44
N GLU A 150 -2.39 -25.36 -1.27
CA GLU A 150 -3.86 -25.34 -1.29
C GLU A 150 -4.45 -24.68 -0.02
N LEU A 151 -3.80 -24.85 1.14
CA LEU A 151 -4.22 -24.22 2.39
C LEU A 151 -3.88 -22.72 2.47
N ALA A 152 -2.83 -22.29 1.76
CA ALA A 152 -2.39 -20.91 1.78
C ALA A 152 -3.51 -19.89 1.45
N PRO A 153 -4.36 -20.08 0.39
CA PRO A 153 -5.48 -19.17 0.11
C PRO A 153 -6.55 -19.14 1.20
N LEU A 154 -6.82 -20.26 1.87
CA LEU A 154 -7.78 -20.36 2.97
C LEU A 154 -7.29 -19.58 4.19
N ILE A 155 -6.05 -19.80 4.58
CA ILE A 155 -5.41 -19.10 5.72
C ILE A 155 -5.31 -17.62 5.41
N TYR A 156 -4.91 -17.26 4.19
CA TYR A 156 -4.86 -15.90 3.71
C TYR A 156 -6.23 -15.22 3.80
N GLY A 157 -7.28 -15.84 3.31
CA GLY A 157 -8.66 -15.34 3.40
C GLY A 157 -9.11 -15.15 4.85
N LEU A 158 -8.81 -16.12 5.73
CA LEU A 158 -9.14 -16.02 7.15
C LEU A 158 -8.41 -14.88 7.85
N VAL A 159 -7.10 -14.74 7.60
CA VAL A 159 -6.29 -13.64 8.14
C VAL A 159 -6.84 -12.30 7.65
N LEU A 160 -7.20 -12.20 6.38
CA LEU A 160 -7.77 -10.99 5.79
C LEU A 160 -9.08 -10.60 6.48
N VAL A 161 -10.00 -11.55 6.66
CA VAL A 161 -11.27 -11.33 7.38
C VAL A 161 -10.99 -10.92 8.83
N ALA A 162 -10.09 -11.60 9.52
CA ALA A 162 -9.70 -11.28 10.89
C ALA A 162 -9.15 -9.84 11.01
N VAL A 163 -8.28 -9.43 10.09
CA VAL A 163 -7.72 -8.07 10.09
C VAL A 163 -8.80 -7.03 9.82
N ILE A 164 -9.72 -7.25 8.89
CA ILE A 164 -10.82 -6.32 8.61
C ILE A 164 -11.74 -6.18 9.83
N LEU A 165 -12.04 -7.27 10.53
CA LEU A 165 -12.90 -7.26 11.72
C LEU A 165 -12.24 -6.62 12.93
N LEU A 166 -10.93 -6.88 13.15
CA LEU A 166 -10.19 -6.40 14.32
C LEU A 166 -9.62 -4.99 14.12
N ALA A 167 -9.37 -4.59 12.89
CA ALA A 167 -8.76 -3.31 12.54
C ALA A 167 -9.59 -2.54 11.49
N PRO A 168 -10.81 -2.08 11.82
CA PRO A 168 -11.68 -1.39 10.86
C PRO A 168 -11.10 -0.07 10.35
N ALA A 169 -10.11 0.50 11.06
CA ALA A 169 -9.35 1.67 10.61
C ALA A 169 -8.09 1.30 9.79
N GLY A 170 -7.90 0.01 9.46
CA GLY A 170 -6.69 -0.54 8.85
C GLY A 170 -5.54 -0.72 9.85
N LEU A 171 -4.50 -1.46 9.45
CA LEU A 171 -3.36 -1.77 10.32
C LEU A 171 -2.70 -0.52 10.91
N VAL A 172 -2.47 0.51 10.09
CA VAL A 172 -1.83 1.76 10.54
C VAL A 172 -2.78 2.64 11.34
N GLY A 173 -4.07 2.64 11.02
CA GLY A 173 -5.08 3.41 11.77
C GLY A 173 -5.26 2.88 13.19
N SER A 174 -5.36 1.57 13.35
CA SER A 174 -5.49 0.92 14.66
C SER A 174 -4.23 1.08 15.52
N LEU A 175 -3.02 1.01 14.91
CA LEU A 175 -1.76 1.26 15.62
C LEU A 175 -1.67 2.70 16.12
N ARG A 176 -2.09 3.69 15.32
CA ARG A 176 -2.15 5.10 15.75
C ARG A 176 -3.13 5.32 16.88
N LEU A 177 -4.31 4.71 16.83
CA LEU A 177 -5.31 4.78 17.90
C LEU A 177 -4.82 4.13 19.19
N ALA A 178 -4.09 3.01 19.09
CA ALA A 178 -3.49 2.35 20.25
C ALA A 178 -2.39 3.20 20.91
N TRP A 179 -1.61 3.91 20.11
CA TRP A 179 -0.52 4.76 20.64
C TRP A 179 -1.00 6.11 21.16
N HIS A 180 -2.12 6.64 20.66
CA HIS A 180 -2.72 7.89 21.11
C HIS A 180 -3.83 7.71 22.16
N ARG A 181 -3.94 6.55 22.82
CA ARG A 181 -4.77 6.46 24.03
C ARG A 181 -4.17 7.41 25.08
N PRO A 182 -4.79 8.59 25.35
CA PRO A 182 -4.36 9.44 26.43
C PRO A 182 -4.53 8.62 27.70
N ARG A 183 -3.48 8.55 28.52
CA ARG A 183 -3.60 8.12 29.91
C ARG A 183 -4.75 8.94 30.49
N ARG A 184 -5.86 8.29 30.76
CA ARG A 184 -6.95 8.89 31.55
C ARG A 184 -6.30 9.32 32.85
N THR A 185 -5.98 10.60 32.97
CA THR A 185 -5.79 11.24 34.26
C THR A 185 -7.14 11.14 34.96
N THR A 186 -7.24 10.24 35.91
CA THR A 186 -8.27 10.24 36.93
C THR A 186 -8.16 11.58 37.66
N THR A 187 -8.92 12.57 37.19
CA THR A 187 -9.22 13.75 37.99
C THR A 187 -10.06 13.26 39.17
N SER A 188 -9.37 13.11 40.28
CA SER A 188 -9.96 12.98 41.60
C SER A 188 -10.99 14.07 41.80
N LYS A 189 -12.20 13.65 41.97
CA LYS A 189 -13.36 14.40 42.37
C LYS A 189 -13.08 14.94 43.77
N GLY A 190 -12.60 16.16 43.90
CA GLY A 190 -12.54 16.92 45.15
C GLY A 190 -13.92 17.53 45.39
N GLU A 191 -14.45 17.18 46.51
CA GLU A 191 -15.74 17.40 47.15
C GLU A 191 -15.96 18.85 47.56
N PRO A 192 -17.22 19.31 47.69
CA PRO A 192 -17.60 20.69 47.96
C PRO A 192 -17.61 21.03 49.45
N ARG A 193 -17.30 22.27 49.76
CA ARG A 193 -17.82 22.97 50.91
C ARG A 193 -18.36 24.33 50.49
#